data_097b84a9b6ccf6f78ebd2e205ee844bb
#
_entry.id   097b84a9b6ccf6f78ebd2e205ee844bb
#
_cell.length_a   1.000
_cell.length_b   1.000
_cell.length_c   1.000
_cell.angle_alpha   90.00
_cell.angle_beta   90.00
_cell.angle_gamma   90.00
#
_symmetry.space_group_name_H-M   'P 1'
#
loop_
_entity.id
_entity.type
_entity.pdbx_description
1 polymer ?
#
loop_
_entity_poly.entity_id
_entity_poly.type
_entity_poly.pdbx_seq_one_letter_code
_entity_poly.pdbx_strand_id
1 'polypeptide(L)'
;MRTRTQCNAALLEGSTVRFIGTATIGTDHIDSTYCAEHGITVVNAPGCNAWAVVQWVVSILAQINQHASFALTERPVGIVGCGAIGERLARLLEIFHIPVFRCDPFLETASPFRYTSLERIGRECSIITVHTPLTHDGAHPTYHLLDAAFFHSLKQKPYILHAARGGIVDDYELYEAAQYRRIAGYYLDVYEDEPDVAPALLEAAKLATPHIAGYSIEGKLAASRAIVKAVGEFFGWQIAEPQLEEKEDKTFIVGHSIGDLARTYDIVHDSRTLKSAPQQLEQLRIQYAFRHDFRNYHFGNQALERLVQDDC
;
A
#
# COMPACT_ATOMS: atom_id res chain seq x y z
N MET A 1 -16.08 -11.63 2.86
CA MET A 1 -15.81 -12.46 1.66
C MET A 1 -14.36 -12.26 1.20
N ARG A 2 -13.91 -12.97 0.16
CA ARG A 2 -12.56 -12.83 -0.41
C ARG A 2 -12.62 -12.08 -1.74
N THR A 3 -11.55 -11.41 -2.14
CA THR A 3 -11.42 -10.61 -3.38
C THR A 3 -11.65 -11.37 -4.69
N ARG A 4 -11.65 -12.71 -4.66
CA ARG A 4 -11.90 -13.57 -5.84
C ARG A 4 -13.38 -13.77 -6.17
N THR A 5 -14.28 -13.48 -5.23
CA THR A 5 -15.72 -13.62 -5.46
C THR A 5 -16.23 -12.33 -6.05
N GLN A 6 -16.59 -12.35 -7.32
CA GLN A 6 -17.22 -11.21 -7.98
C GLN A 6 -18.68 -11.09 -7.49
N CYS A 7 -18.97 -10.02 -6.76
CA CYS A 7 -20.29 -9.71 -6.25
C CYS A 7 -21.01 -8.74 -7.17
N ASN A 8 -21.63 -9.28 -8.18
CA ASN A 8 -22.34 -8.56 -9.23
C ASN A 8 -23.76 -9.14 -9.41
N ALA A 9 -24.52 -8.61 -10.37
CA ALA A 9 -25.86 -9.08 -10.69
C ALA A 9 -25.94 -10.60 -10.87
N ALA A 10 -24.98 -11.21 -11.57
CA ALA A 10 -24.99 -12.65 -11.82
C ALA A 10 -24.95 -13.51 -10.55
N LEU A 11 -24.32 -13.03 -9.47
CA LEU A 11 -24.28 -13.70 -8.17
C LEU A 11 -25.45 -13.32 -7.27
N LEU A 12 -25.92 -12.07 -7.33
CA LEU A 12 -26.80 -11.49 -6.33
C LEU A 12 -28.27 -11.45 -6.77
N GLU A 13 -28.57 -11.55 -8.06
CA GLU A 13 -29.95 -11.53 -8.58
C GLU A 13 -30.79 -12.65 -7.97
N GLY A 14 -31.97 -12.30 -7.50
CA GLY A 14 -32.91 -13.23 -6.84
C GLY A 14 -32.43 -13.69 -5.44
N SER A 15 -31.32 -13.23 -4.91
CA SER A 15 -30.89 -13.55 -3.56
C SER A 15 -31.61 -12.71 -2.50
N THR A 16 -31.57 -13.14 -1.25
CA THR A 16 -32.05 -12.40 -0.08
C THR A 16 -30.94 -11.67 0.67
N VAL A 17 -29.80 -11.47 0.02
CA VAL A 17 -28.63 -10.79 0.62
C VAL A 17 -28.98 -9.32 0.87
N ARG A 18 -28.71 -8.85 2.08
CA ARG A 18 -28.89 -7.44 2.48
C ARG A 18 -27.61 -6.77 2.94
N PHE A 19 -26.57 -7.56 3.20
CA PHE A 19 -25.29 -7.09 3.71
C PHE A 19 -24.15 -7.86 3.08
N ILE A 20 -23.13 -7.14 2.60
CA ILE A 20 -21.88 -7.68 2.10
C ILE A 20 -20.74 -7.05 2.91
N GLY A 21 -20.02 -7.86 3.70
CA GLY A 21 -18.81 -7.46 4.39
C GLY A 21 -17.58 -8.04 3.73
N THR A 22 -16.58 -7.20 3.40
CA THR A 22 -15.30 -7.65 2.88
C THR A 22 -14.15 -7.19 3.78
N ALA A 23 -13.40 -8.16 4.32
CA ALA A 23 -12.21 -7.91 5.15
C ALA A 23 -11.00 -7.47 4.27
N THR A 24 -11.25 -6.53 3.36
CA THR A 24 -10.30 -5.95 2.42
C THR A 24 -10.45 -4.44 2.41
N ILE A 25 -9.45 -3.73 1.89
CA ILE A 25 -9.55 -2.28 1.69
C ILE A 25 -10.32 -1.99 0.41
N GLY A 26 -9.87 -2.59 -0.71
CA GLY A 26 -10.51 -2.42 -2.01
C GLY A 26 -11.81 -3.20 -2.11
N THR A 27 -12.72 -2.65 -2.89
CA THR A 27 -14.04 -3.24 -3.22
C THR A 27 -14.16 -3.54 -4.71
N ASP A 28 -13.06 -3.61 -5.44
CA ASP A 28 -13.01 -3.78 -6.90
C ASP A 28 -13.75 -5.04 -7.40
N HIS A 29 -13.96 -6.02 -6.51
CA HIS A 29 -14.70 -7.26 -6.75
C HIS A 29 -16.20 -7.16 -6.41
N ILE A 30 -16.70 -5.99 -6.04
CA ILE A 30 -18.08 -5.75 -5.65
C ILE A 30 -18.71 -4.68 -6.56
N ASP A 31 -19.77 -5.01 -7.24
CA ASP A 31 -20.58 -4.05 -8.00
C ASP A 31 -21.36 -3.17 -7.02
N SER A 32 -20.75 -2.06 -6.62
CA SER A 32 -21.32 -1.13 -5.66
C SER A 32 -22.58 -0.45 -6.18
N THR A 33 -22.67 -0.24 -7.49
CA THR A 33 -23.85 0.36 -8.14
C THR A 33 -25.06 -0.60 -8.02
N TYR A 34 -24.86 -1.85 -8.44
CA TYR A 34 -25.89 -2.88 -8.30
C TYR A 34 -26.33 -3.04 -6.85
N CYS A 35 -25.37 -3.09 -5.91
CA CYS A 35 -25.68 -3.22 -4.47
C CYS A 35 -26.53 -2.05 -3.96
N ALA A 36 -26.20 -0.82 -4.32
CA ALA A 36 -26.93 0.37 -3.92
C ALA A 36 -28.38 0.38 -4.48
N GLU A 37 -28.55 0.04 -5.75
CA GLU A 37 -29.87 -0.05 -6.42
C GLU A 37 -30.77 -1.13 -5.81
N HIS A 38 -30.20 -2.18 -5.23
CA HIS A 38 -30.93 -3.30 -4.63
C HIS A 38 -30.98 -3.27 -3.09
N GLY A 39 -30.57 -2.16 -2.47
CA GLY A 39 -30.62 -1.98 -1.01
C GLY A 39 -29.68 -2.90 -0.24
N ILE A 40 -28.59 -3.35 -0.87
CA ILE A 40 -27.55 -4.18 -0.25
C ILE A 40 -26.48 -3.26 0.37
N THR A 41 -26.33 -3.32 1.67
CA THR A 41 -25.28 -2.59 2.38
C THR A 41 -23.92 -3.24 2.15
N VAL A 42 -22.95 -2.47 1.66
CA VAL A 42 -21.56 -2.92 1.47
C VAL A 42 -20.66 -2.26 2.50
N VAL A 43 -19.87 -3.06 3.23
CA VAL A 43 -18.88 -2.58 4.20
C VAL A 43 -17.53 -3.23 3.92
N ASN A 44 -16.49 -2.41 3.87
CA ASN A 44 -15.10 -2.82 3.76
C ASN A 44 -14.30 -2.39 5.01
N ALA A 45 -13.00 -2.66 5.04
CA ALA A 45 -12.13 -2.35 6.17
C ALA A 45 -11.01 -1.37 5.76
N PRO A 46 -11.33 -0.07 5.52
CA PRO A 46 -10.33 0.90 5.08
C PRO A 46 -9.24 1.11 6.14
N GLY A 47 -7.98 1.17 5.70
CA GLY A 47 -6.83 1.45 6.57
C GLY A 47 -6.36 0.28 7.45
N CYS A 48 -7.07 -0.85 7.50
CA CYS A 48 -6.75 -1.98 8.39
C CYS A 48 -5.31 -2.52 8.21
N ASN A 49 -4.78 -2.47 7.00
CA ASN A 49 -3.44 -2.96 6.66
C ASN A 49 -2.41 -1.83 6.41
N ALA A 50 -2.74 -0.58 6.75
CA ALA A 50 -1.89 0.55 6.40
C ALA A 50 -0.47 0.42 6.97
N TRP A 51 -0.32 -0.05 8.21
CA TRP A 51 1.00 -0.27 8.82
C TRP A 51 1.82 -1.36 8.11
N ALA A 52 1.18 -2.39 7.57
CA ALA A 52 1.89 -3.40 6.78
C ALA A 52 2.46 -2.81 5.48
N VAL A 53 1.71 -1.93 4.78
CA VAL A 53 2.19 -1.25 3.58
C VAL A 53 3.28 -0.22 3.94
N VAL A 54 3.12 0.53 5.02
CA VAL A 54 4.17 1.45 5.52
C VAL A 54 5.46 0.67 5.83
N GLN A 55 5.36 -0.51 6.47
CA GLN A 55 6.49 -1.38 6.73
C GLN A 55 7.19 -1.84 5.45
N TRP A 56 6.43 -2.19 4.40
CA TRP A 56 6.95 -2.54 3.09
C TRP A 56 7.75 -1.36 2.48
N VAL A 57 7.18 -0.14 2.48
CA VAL A 57 7.86 1.07 2.00
C VAL A 57 9.14 1.35 2.79
N VAL A 58 9.07 1.29 4.13
CA VAL A 58 10.22 1.51 5.02
C VAL A 58 11.35 0.52 4.76
N SER A 59 11.01 -0.76 4.49
CA SER A 59 12.00 -1.78 4.14
C SER A 59 12.73 -1.44 2.83
N ILE A 60 12.01 -0.89 1.83
CA ILE A 60 12.61 -0.41 0.59
C ILE A 60 13.46 0.85 0.81
N LEU A 61 12.96 1.81 1.60
CA LEU A 61 13.73 3.01 1.92
C LEU A 61 15.07 2.67 2.59
N ALA A 62 15.10 1.64 3.43
CA ALA A 62 16.34 1.15 4.01
C ALA A 62 17.28 0.57 2.94
N GLN A 63 16.78 -0.17 1.98
CA GLN A 63 17.58 -0.67 0.84
C GLN A 63 18.12 0.50 -0.01
N ILE A 64 17.30 1.49 -0.30
CA ILE A 64 17.74 2.69 -1.03
C ILE A 64 18.83 3.41 -0.24
N ASN A 65 18.65 3.61 1.06
CA ASN A 65 19.63 4.31 1.91
C ASN A 65 21.01 3.61 1.99
N GLN A 66 21.03 2.29 1.81
CA GLN A 66 22.27 1.51 1.78
C GLN A 66 23.01 1.61 0.44
N HIS A 67 22.30 1.85 -0.66
CA HIS A 67 22.86 1.73 -2.02
C HIS A 67 22.83 3.04 -2.82
N ALA A 68 22.06 4.04 -2.40
CA ALA A 68 22.01 5.34 -3.05
C ALA A 68 23.26 6.18 -2.69
N SER A 69 23.56 7.14 -3.56
CA SER A 69 24.66 8.10 -3.34
C SER A 69 24.28 9.30 -2.48
N PHE A 70 23.10 9.25 -1.82
CA PHE A 70 22.58 10.31 -0.96
C PHE A 70 21.94 9.72 0.30
N ALA A 71 21.92 10.47 1.38
CA ALA A 71 21.14 10.11 2.56
C ALA A 71 19.67 10.49 2.38
N LEU A 72 18.74 9.69 2.94
CA LEU A 72 17.29 9.96 2.85
C LEU A 72 16.91 11.36 3.40
N THR A 73 17.64 11.85 4.39
CA THR A 73 17.44 13.19 4.99
C THR A 73 17.83 14.35 4.07
N GLU A 74 18.55 14.09 2.99
CA GLU A 74 19.01 15.10 2.05
C GLU A 74 18.05 15.29 0.85
N ARG A 75 17.14 14.36 0.64
CA ARG A 75 16.30 14.31 -0.55
C ARG A 75 14.84 14.07 -0.21
N PRO A 76 13.90 14.82 -0.81
CA PRO A 76 12.49 14.65 -0.52
C PRO A 76 11.94 13.32 -1.07
N VAL A 77 11.05 12.73 -0.27
CA VAL A 77 10.17 11.63 -0.66
C VAL A 77 8.83 12.21 -1.09
N GLY A 78 8.42 11.95 -2.33
CA GLY A 78 7.11 12.31 -2.83
C GLY A 78 6.09 11.20 -2.52
N ILE A 79 5.03 11.54 -1.82
CA ILE A 79 3.92 10.65 -1.49
C ILE A 79 2.72 11.05 -2.33
N VAL A 80 2.30 10.17 -3.24
CA VAL A 80 1.13 10.36 -4.12
C VAL A 80 -0.04 9.57 -3.55
N GLY A 81 -1.07 10.27 -3.09
CA GLY A 81 -2.18 9.73 -2.30
C GLY A 81 -1.88 9.77 -0.79
N CYS A 82 -2.56 10.68 -0.08
CA CYS A 82 -2.34 10.95 1.35
C CYS A 82 -3.50 10.45 2.24
N GLY A 83 -4.07 9.30 1.86
CA GLY A 83 -5.03 8.57 2.69
C GLY A 83 -4.38 7.86 3.89
N ALA A 84 -5.00 6.78 4.35
CA ALA A 84 -4.57 6.05 5.54
C ALA A 84 -3.09 5.59 5.50
N ILE A 85 -2.57 5.21 4.33
CA ILE A 85 -1.19 4.77 4.16
C ILE A 85 -0.25 5.97 4.04
N GLY A 86 -0.54 6.88 3.08
CA GLY A 86 0.35 7.98 2.77
C GLY A 86 0.55 8.95 3.95
N GLU A 87 -0.48 9.22 4.75
CA GLU A 87 -0.34 10.09 5.92
C GLU A 87 0.45 9.43 7.06
N ARG A 88 0.25 8.11 7.32
CA ARG A 88 1.07 7.39 8.31
C ARG A 88 2.54 7.36 7.89
N LEU A 89 2.81 7.07 6.62
CA LEU A 89 4.16 7.11 6.07
C LEU A 89 4.78 8.50 6.22
N ALA A 90 4.05 9.55 5.87
CA ALA A 90 4.54 10.92 5.98
C ALA A 90 4.93 11.28 7.42
N ARG A 91 4.06 11.00 8.39
CA ARG A 91 4.34 11.23 9.82
C ARG A 91 5.54 10.42 10.31
N LEU A 92 5.66 9.16 9.87
CA LEU A 92 6.81 8.33 10.22
C LEU A 92 8.11 8.93 9.66
N LEU A 93 8.14 9.35 8.40
CA LEU A 93 9.31 9.95 7.78
C LEU A 93 9.70 11.28 8.45
N GLU A 94 8.73 12.09 8.87
CA GLU A 94 8.95 13.32 9.62
C GLU A 94 9.64 13.10 10.98
N ILE A 95 9.32 11.99 11.68
CA ILE A 95 10.01 11.59 12.93
C ILE A 95 11.51 11.35 12.67
N PHE A 96 11.86 10.86 11.49
CA PHE A 96 13.25 10.63 11.07
C PHE A 96 13.87 11.80 10.30
N HIS A 97 13.22 12.97 10.32
CA HIS A 97 13.67 14.20 9.61
C HIS A 97 13.90 14.00 8.11
N ILE A 98 13.17 13.08 7.49
CA ILE A 98 13.20 12.87 6.04
C ILE A 98 12.20 13.83 5.42
N PRO A 99 12.63 14.70 4.48
CA PRO A 99 11.72 15.66 3.84
C PRO A 99 10.62 14.95 3.04
N VAL A 100 9.37 15.40 3.19
CA VAL A 100 8.21 14.79 2.52
C VAL A 100 7.46 15.82 1.70
N PHE A 101 7.15 15.46 0.46
CA PHE A 101 6.18 16.18 -0.38
C PHE A 101 4.93 15.32 -0.52
N ARG A 102 3.77 15.89 -0.20
CA ARG A 102 2.46 15.24 -0.26
C ARG A 102 1.71 15.70 -1.50
N CYS A 103 1.18 14.78 -2.28
CA CYS A 103 0.31 15.04 -3.42
C CYS A 103 -1.02 14.31 -3.22
N ASP A 104 -2.08 15.09 -3.02
CA ASP A 104 -3.45 14.59 -2.98
C ASP A 104 -4.38 15.74 -3.36
N PRO A 105 -4.93 15.75 -4.60
CA PRO A 105 -5.70 16.87 -5.13
C PRO A 105 -7.02 17.10 -4.36
N PHE A 106 -7.57 16.05 -3.72
CA PHE A 106 -8.78 16.20 -2.92
C PHE A 106 -8.51 16.88 -1.57
N LEU A 107 -7.30 16.75 -1.04
CA LEU A 107 -6.88 17.36 0.23
C LEU A 107 -6.18 18.70 0.04
N GLU A 108 -5.64 18.98 -1.14
CA GLU A 108 -4.93 20.22 -1.47
C GLU A 108 -5.84 21.44 -1.31
N THR A 109 -7.11 21.32 -1.72
CA THR A 109 -8.09 22.40 -1.55
C THR A 109 -8.35 22.79 -0.10
N ALA A 110 -8.25 21.83 0.83
CA ALA A 110 -8.45 22.05 2.26
C ALA A 110 -7.19 22.60 2.97
N SER A 111 -5.99 22.32 2.43
CA SER A 111 -4.71 22.70 3.05
C SER A 111 -3.61 22.91 1.99
N PRO A 112 -3.68 23.99 1.19
CA PRO A 112 -2.80 24.18 0.02
C PRO A 112 -1.31 24.30 0.36
N PHE A 113 -0.96 24.69 1.58
CA PHE A 113 0.45 24.77 2.02
C PHE A 113 1.05 23.40 2.41
N ARG A 114 0.22 22.39 2.62
CA ARG A 114 0.64 21.06 3.03
C ARG A 114 0.83 20.10 1.85
N TYR A 115 0.16 20.37 0.74
CA TYR A 115 0.14 19.54 -0.45
C TYR A 115 0.77 20.23 -1.64
N THR A 116 1.16 19.44 -2.64
CA THR A 116 1.80 19.93 -3.85
C THR A 116 1.32 19.13 -5.07
N SER A 117 1.58 19.65 -6.27
CA SER A 117 1.21 18.98 -7.51
C SER A 117 2.10 17.76 -7.81
N LEU A 118 1.58 16.80 -8.58
CA LEU A 118 2.33 15.65 -9.08
C LEU A 118 3.52 16.10 -9.95
N GLU A 119 3.36 17.17 -10.73
CA GLU A 119 4.44 17.76 -11.52
C GLU A 119 5.63 18.19 -10.65
N ARG A 120 5.35 18.84 -9.53
CA ARG A 120 6.41 19.26 -8.60
C ARG A 120 7.10 18.05 -7.96
N ILE A 121 6.35 17.01 -7.62
CA ILE A 121 6.93 15.73 -7.14
C ILE A 121 7.90 15.17 -8.18
N GLY A 122 7.50 15.08 -9.45
CA GLY A 122 8.37 14.58 -10.53
C GLY A 122 9.62 15.43 -10.76
N ARG A 123 9.57 16.73 -10.46
CA ARG A 123 10.71 17.63 -10.61
C ARG A 123 11.71 17.59 -9.44
N GLU A 124 11.24 17.41 -8.22
CA GLU A 124 12.05 17.68 -7.03
C GLU A 124 12.34 16.44 -6.18
N CYS A 125 11.49 15.38 -6.25
CA CYS A 125 11.66 14.21 -5.40
C CYS A 125 12.65 13.18 -5.99
N SER A 126 13.45 12.58 -5.13
CA SER A 126 14.36 11.49 -5.50
C SER A 126 13.77 10.10 -5.24
N ILE A 127 12.65 10.03 -4.56
CA ILE A 127 11.86 8.83 -4.30
C ILE A 127 10.40 9.23 -4.45
N ILE A 128 9.60 8.43 -5.17
CA ILE A 128 8.17 8.65 -5.35
C ILE A 128 7.45 7.35 -4.99
N THR A 129 6.50 7.44 -4.07
CA THR A 129 5.69 6.30 -3.63
C THR A 129 4.21 6.57 -3.83
N VAL A 130 3.48 5.56 -4.35
CA VAL A 130 2.09 5.71 -4.80
C VAL A 130 1.15 4.95 -3.86
N HIS A 131 0.10 5.65 -3.38
CA HIS A 131 -0.87 5.12 -2.41
C HIS A 131 -2.32 5.55 -2.73
N THR A 132 -2.62 5.83 -3.98
CA THR A 132 -3.98 6.18 -4.45
C THR A 132 -4.83 4.94 -4.67
N PRO A 133 -6.18 5.02 -4.62
CA PRO A 133 -7.05 4.01 -5.21
C PRO A 133 -6.91 4.03 -6.74
N LEU A 134 -7.29 2.95 -7.42
CA LEU A 134 -7.44 2.93 -8.87
C LEU A 134 -8.84 3.47 -9.23
N THR A 135 -8.88 4.51 -10.08
CA THR A 135 -10.11 5.08 -10.62
C THR A 135 -9.92 5.39 -12.10
N HIS A 136 -10.96 5.13 -12.92
CA HIS A 136 -10.94 5.38 -14.36
C HIS A 136 -11.65 6.70 -14.73
N ASP A 137 -12.44 7.23 -13.82
CA ASP A 137 -13.27 8.42 -14.02
C ASP A 137 -13.24 9.35 -12.80
N GLY A 138 -14.05 10.40 -12.80
CA GLY A 138 -14.12 11.42 -11.76
C GLY A 138 -13.19 12.61 -12.03
N ALA A 139 -13.06 13.51 -11.04
CA ALA A 139 -12.31 14.75 -11.18
C ALA A 139 -10.79 14.53 -11.31
N HIS A 140 -10.27 13.46 -10.72
CA HIS A 140 -8.85 13.11 -10.70
C HIS A 140 -8.69 11.59 -10.88
N PRO A 141 -8.85 11.07 -12.12
CA PRO A 141 -8.66 9.66 -12.40
C PRO A 141 -7.21 9.25 -12.15
N THR A 142 -7.01 8.02 -11.71
CA THR A 142 -5.68 7.52 -11.33
C THR A 142 -5.18 6.39 -12.22
N TYR A 143 -6.00 5.89 -13.16
CA TYR A 143 -5.54 4.94 -14.17
C TYR A 143 -4.43 5.59 -15.01
N HIS A 144 -3.29 4.93 -15.09
CA HIS A 144 -2.06 5.42 -15.73
C HIS A 144 -1.68 6.84 -15.26
N LEU A 145 -1.83 7.11 -13.95
CA LEU A 145 -1.44 8.39 -13.36
C LEU A 145 0.05 8.69 -13.55
N LEU A 146 0.90 7.67 -13.52
CA LEU A 146 2.30 7.74 -13.87
C LEU A 146 2.49 7.08 -15.24
N ASP A 147 2.26 7.84 -16.30
CA ASP A 147 2.30 7.46 -17.69
C ASP A 147 3.60 7.92 -18.40
N ALA A 148 3.66 7.75 -19.72
CA ALA A 148 4.76 8.21 -20.56
C ALA A 148 5.06 9.70 -20.37
N ALA A 149 4.02 10.55 -20.30
CA ALA A 149 4.19 11.99 -20.15
C ALA A 149 4.83 12.33 -18.81
N PHE A 150 4.39 11.67 -17.74
CA PHE A 150 5.00 11.80 -16.41
C PHE A 150 6.49 11.42 -16.44
N PHE A 151 6.85 10.23 -16.95
CA PHE A 151 8.24 9.77 -16.98
C PHE A 151 9.13 10.64 -17.89
N HIS A 152 8.59 11.24 -18.94
CA HIS A 152 9.33 12.18 -19.78
C HIS A 152 9.52 13.54 -19.10
N SER A 153 8.64 13.96 -18.23
CA SER A 153 8.70 15.25 -17.53
C SER A 153 9.71 15.29 -16.38
N LEU A 154 10.19 14.13 -15.90
CA LEU A 154 11.09 14.02 -14.77
C LEU A 154 12.37 14.86 -14.92
N LYS A 155 12.76 15.60 -13.89
CA LYS A 155 14.01 16.37 -13.84
C LYS A 155 15.06 15.72 -12.96
N GLN A 156 14.62 14.87 -12.02
CA GLN A 156 15.45 13.98 -11.24
C GLN A 156 15.32 12.56 -11.79
N LYS A 157 16.16 11.66 -11.33
CA LYS A 157 16.03 10.21 -11.58
C LYS A 157 15.50 9.55 -10.31
N PRO A 158 14.19 9.63 -10.04
CA PRO A 158 13.66 9.08 -8.80
C PRO A 158 13.69 7.55 -8.79
N TYR A 159 13.63 6.98 -7.58
CA TYR A 159 13.14 5.62 -7.38
C TYR A 159 11.61 5.65 -7.33
N ILE A 160 10.95 4.70 -8.00
CA ILE A 160 9.49 4.56 -8.00
C ILE A 160 9.10 3.36 -7.13
N LEU A 161 8.23 3.58 -6.14
CA LEU A 161 7.70 2.55 -5.25
C LEU A 161 6.19 2.41 -5.47
N HIS A 162 5.73 1.22 -5.80
CA HIS A 162 4.33 1.00 -6.11
C HIS A 162 3.76 -0.24 -5.42
N ALA A 163 2.88 0.00 -4.43
CA ALA A 163 2.16 -1.03 -3.68
C ALA A 163 0.67 -0.64 -3.48
N ALA A 164 0.09 0.11 -4.42
CA ALA A 164 -1.31 0.53 -4.35
C ALA A 164 -2.22 -0.40 -5.15
N ARG A 165 -2.35 -0.19 -6.46
CA ARG A 165 -3.11 -1.04 -7.40
C ARG A 165 -2.42 -1.06 -8.75
N GLY A 166 -2.36 -2.22 -9.41
CA GLY A 166 -1.95 -2.31 -10.81
C GLY A 166 -2.77 -1.38 -11.70
N GLY A 167 -2.16 -0.84 -12.75
CA GLY A 167 -2.77 0.14 -13.64
C GLY A 167 -2.76 1.61 -13.16
N ILE A 168 -2.25 1.91 -11.96
CA ILE A 168 -2.02 3.32 -11.57
C ILE A 168 -0.70 3.83 -12.15
N VAL A 169 0.31 3.00 -12.14
CA VAL A 169 1.55 3.20 -12.89
C VAL A 169 1.44 2.37 -14.15
N ASP A 170 1.72 2.95 -15.32
CA ASP A 170 1.82 2.22 -16.56
C ASP A 170 3.07 1.34 -16.51
N ASP A 171 2.89 0.03 -16.44
CA ASP A 171 3.97 -0.94 -16.27
C ASP A 171 4.95 -0.94 -17.45
N TYR A 172 4.45 -0.73 -18.68
CA TYR A 172 5.30 -0.63 -19.87
C TYR A 172 6.16 0.63 -19.84
N GLU A 173 5.57 1.78 -19.54
CA GLU A 173 6.28 3.05 -19.47
C GLU A 173 7.26 3.12 -18.30
N LEU A 174 6.94 2.46 -17.18
CA LEU A 174 7.84 2.31 -16.04
C LEU A 174 9.07 1.50 -16.42
N TYR A 175 8.88 0.37 -17.12
CA TYR A 175 9.97 -0.46 -17.63
C TYR A 175 10.86 0.34 -18.61
N GLU A 176 10.26 1.02 -19.58
CA GLU A 176 10.97 1.87 -20.56
C GLU A 176 11.75 3.00 -19.85
N ALA A 177 11.14 3.66 -18.84
CA ALA A 177 11.80 4.69 -18.06
C ALA A 177 13.07 4.17 -17.34
N ALA A 178 13.03 2.93 -16.87
CA ALA A 178 14.20 2.28 -16.26
C ALA A 178 15.27 1.93 -17.30
N GLN A 179 14.89 1.37 -18.47
CA GLN A 179 15.80 1.02 -19.57
C GLN A 179 16.53 2.26 -20.09
N TYR A 180 15.81 3.37 -20.28
CA TYR A 180 16.39 4.64 -20.72
C TYR A 180 17.01 5.48 -19.60
N ARG A 181 17.13 4.93 -18.38
CA ARG A 181 17.73 5.58 -17.20
C ARG A 181 17.10 6.94 -16.86
N ARG A 182 15.80 7.10 -17.11
CA ARG A 182 15.00 8.25 -16.66
C ARG A 182 14.69 8.18 -15.16
N ILE A 183 14.67 6.96 -14.62
CA ILE A 183 14.53 6.67 -13.20
C ILE A 183 15.75 5.90 -12.68
N ALA A 184 16.01 5.94 -11.38
CA ALA A 184 17.11 5.20 -10.76
C ALA A 184 16.76 3.71 -10.56
N GLY A 185 15.48 3.37 -10.60
CA GLY A 185 14.94 2.02 -10.50
C GLY A 185 13.54 2.03 -9.91
N TYR A 186 12.94 0.85 -9.82
CA TYR A 186 11.59 0.71 -9.28
C TYR A 186 11.44 -0.53 -8.40
N TYR A 187 10.43 -0.46 -7.54
CA TYR A 187 10.06 -1.45 -6.54
C TYR A 187 8.56 -1.68 -6.63
N LEU A 188 8.12 -2.93 -6.82
CA LEU A 188 6.73 -3.25 -7.07
C LEU A 188 6.20 -4.31 -6.08
N ASP A 189 4.94 -4.14 -5.70
CA ASP A 189 4.13 -5.16 -5.05
C ASP A 189 2.88 -5.50 -5.87
N VAL A 190 2.51 -4.62 -6.81
CA VAL A 190 1.32 -4.73 -7.66
C VAL A 190 1.69 -4.52 -9.12
N TYR A 191 0.89 -5.10 -10.01
CA TYR A 191 1.14 -5.14 -11.45
C TYR A 191 -0.18 -4.97 -12.20
N GLU A 192 -0.12 -4.44 -13.43
CA GLU A 192 -1.32 -4.19 -14.23
C GLU A 192 -2.03 -5.49 -14.63
N ASP A 193 -1.27 -6.48 -15.09
CA ASP A 193 -1.81 -7.73 -15.63
C ASP A 193 -1.69 -8.92 -14.64
N GLU A 194 -1.94 -8.69 -13.33
CA GLU A 194 -1.94 -9.79 -12.37
C GLU A 194 -2.96 -10.90 -12.73
N PRO A 195 -2.59 -12.19 -12.70
CA PRO A 195 -1.30 -12.74 -12.23
C PRO A 195 -0.24 -12.91 -13.33
N ASP A 196 -0.50 -12.55 -14.59
CA ASP A 196 0.31 -12.85 -15.78
C ASP A 196 1.33 -11.72 -16.05
N VAL A 197 2.14 -11.38 -15.05
CA VAL A 197 3.10 -10.28 -15.09
C VAL A 197 4.24 -10.55 -16.07
N ALA A 198 4.59 -9.54 -16.87
CA ALA A 198 5.70 -9.63 -17.82
C ALA A 198 7.03 -9.95 -17.12
N PRO A 199 7.74 -11.03 -17.48
CA PRO A 199 8.99 -11.42 -16.81
C PRO A 199 10.05 -10.31 -16.84
N ALA A 200 10.15 -9.55 -17.93
CA ALA A 200 11.10 -8.47 -18.07
C ALA A 200 10.88 -7.33 -17.05
N LEU A 201 9.61 -7.03 -16.72
CA LEU A 201 9.27 -6.05 -15.69
C LEU A 201 9.77 -6.52 -14.31
N LEU A 202 9.52 -7.79 -13.96
CA LEU A 202 9.97 -8.38 -12.70
C LEU A 202 11.49 -8.45 -12.60
N GLU A 203 12.17 -8.84 -13.68
CA GLU A 203 13.63 -8.95 -13.71
C GLU A 203 14.29 -7.59 -13.51
N ALA A 204 13.83 -6.55 -14.21
CA ALA A 204 14.36 -5.19 -14.14
C ALA A 204 14.04 -4.47 -12.81
N ALA A 205 13.00 -4.87 -12.07
CA ALA A 205 12.68 -4.32 -10.76
C ALA A 205 13.85 -4.51 -9.78
N LYS A 206 14.14 -3.51 -8.96
CA LYS A 206 15.13 -3.65 -7.88
C LYS A 206 14.68 -4.72 -6.88
N LEU A 207 13.43 -4.63 -6.41
CA LEU A 207 12.71 -5.68 -5.68
C LEU A 207 11.27 -5.74 -6.20
N ALA A 208 10.69 -6.94 -6.15
CA ALA A 208 9.31 -7.21 -6.55
C ALA A 208 8.69 -8.23 -5.59
N THR A 209 7.48 -7.99 -5.09
CA THR A 209 6.77 -8.87 -4.16
C THR A 209 5.40 -9.26 -4.71
N PRO A 210 4.83 -10.43 -4.34
CA PRO A 210 3.63 -10.98 -5.00
C PRO A 210 2.32 -10.42 -4.42
N HIS A 211 2.13 -9.09 -4.42
CA HIS A 211 0.95 -8.38 -3.91
C HIS A 211 0.66 -8.70 -2.44
N ILE A 212 1.68 -8.58 -1.59
CA ILE A 212 1.66 -8.92 -0.16
C ILE A 212 2.06 -7.74 0.75
N ALA A 213 2.29 -6.54 0.21
CA ALA A 213 2.68 -5.37 1.01
C ALA A 213 1.70 -5.13 2.18
N GLY A 214 0.40 -5.34 1.94
CA GLY A 214 -0.63 -5.21 2.96
C GLY A 214 -0.88 -6.46 3.82
N TYR A 215 -0.05 -7.50 3.73
CA TYR A 215 -0.30 -8.77 4.41
C TYR A 215 0.40 -8.83 5.78
N SER A 216 -0.37 -8.59 6.84
CA SER A 216 0.07 -8.76 8.24
C SER A 216 -1.01 -9.43 9.08
N ILE A 217 -0.60 -10.03 10.20
CA ILE A 217 -1.50 -10.64 11.17
C ILE A 217 -2.42 -9.56 11.77
N GLU A 218 -1.84 -8.43 12.19
CA GLU A 218 -2.57 -7.30 12.80
C GLU A 218 -3.55 -6.68 11.80
N GLY A 219 -3.16 -6.54 10.52
CA GLY A 219 -4.04 -6.03 9.47
C GLY A 219 -5.23 -6.95 9.21
N LYS A 220 -5.00 -8.26 9.19
CA LYS A 220 -6.09 -9.25 9.02
C LYS A 220 -7.04 -9.26 10.20
N LEU A 221 -6.52 -9.17 11.41
CA LEU A 221 -7.33 -9.10 12.61
C LEU A 221 -8.17 -7.82 12.65
N ALA A 222 -7.57 -6.66 12.39
CA ALA A 222 -8.26 -5.38 12.34
C ALA A 222 -9.40 -5.39 11.29
N ALA A 223 -9.13 -5.96 10.10
CA ALA A 223 -10.15 -6.12 9.07
C ALA A 223 -11.30 -7.02 9.55
N SER A 224 -10.98 -8.15 10.19
CA SER A 224 -12.00 -9.08 10.69
C SER A 224 -12.85 -8.42 11.78
N ARG A 225 -12.23 -7.70 12.72
CA ARG A 225 -12.94 -6.95 13.78
C ARG A 225 -13.90 -5.91 13.19
N ALA A 226 -13.43 -5.12 12.22
CA ALA A 226 -14.24 -4.10 11.57
C ALA A 226 -15.50 -4.72 10.93
N ILE A 227 -15.37 -5.83 10.23
CA ILE A 227 -16.51 -6.50 9.59
C ILE A 227 -17.45 -7.15 10.59
N VAL A 228 -16.92 -7.81 11.63
CA VAL A 228 -17.76 -8.41 12.69
C VAL A 228 -18.58 -7.34 13.41
N LYS A 229 -17.94 -6.20 13.73
CA LYS A 229 -18.63 -5.05 14.33
C LYS A 229 -19.75 -4.53 13.42
N ALA A 230 -19.45 -4.29 12.13
CA ALA A 230 -20.42 -3.80 11.17
C ALA A 230 -21.61 -4.77 10.96
N VAL A 231 -21.36 -6.08 10.96
CA VAL A 231 -22.45 -7.10 10.92
C VAL A 231 -23.32 -7.00 12.18
N GLY A 232 -22.69 -6.91 13.37
CA GLY A 232 -23.41 -6.75 14.63
C GLY A 232 -24.31 -5.52 14.64
N GLU A 233 -23.78 -4.38 14.21
CA GLU A 233 -24.52 -3.11 14.11
C GLU A 233 -25.69 -3.21 13.11
N PHE A 234 -25.45 -3.79 11.93
CA PHE A 234 -26.48 -3.91 10.88
C PHE A 234 -27.65 -4.80 11.30
N PHE A 235 -27.41 -5.91 11.97
CA PHE A 235 -28.45 -6.86 12.38
C PHE A 235 -28.93 -6.68 13.82
N GLY A 236 -28.34 -5.75 14.57
CA GLY A 236 -28.65 -5.58 16.01
C GLY A 236 -28.14 -6.74 16.88
N TRP A 237 -27.08 -7.43 16.46
CA TRP A 237 -26.53 -8.59 17.18
C TRP A 237 -25.35 -8.19 18.06
N GLN A 238 -25.28 -8.78 19.24
CA GLN A 238 -24.09 -8.74 20.07
C GLN A 238 -23.16 -9.88 19.65
N ILE A 239 -22.09 -9.55 18.96
CA ILE A 239 -21.11 -10.51 18.46
C ILE A 239 -19.78 -10.24 19.19
N ALA A 240 -19.16 -11.30 19.73
CA ALA A 240 -17.82 -11.17 20.30
C ALA A 240 -16.80 -10.84 19.20
N GLU A 241 -15.96 -9.85 19.45
CA GLU A 241 -14.89 -9.49 18.54
C GLU A 241 -13.82 -10.59 18.51
N PRO A 242 -13.26 -10.87 17.30
CA PRO A 242 -12.14 -11.79 17.18
C PRO A 242 -10.95 -11.32 18.03
N GLN A 243 -10.43 -12.21 18.84
CA GLN A 243 -9.22 -11.97 19.64
C GLN A 243 -8.06 -12.77 19.04
N LEU A 244 -6.85 -12.21 19.08
CA LEU A 244 -5.63 -13.00 19.00
C LEU A 244 -5.18 -13.25 20.44
N GLU A 245 -4.59 -14.41 20.68
CA GLU A 245 -3.79 -14.59 21.88
C GLU A 245 -2.65 -13.57 21.82
N GLU A 246 -2.66 -12.59 22.70
CA GLU A 246 -1.57 -11.63 22.81
C GLU A 246 -0.32 -12.42 23.20
N LYS A 247 0.71 -12.35 22.36
CA LYS A 247 2.03 -12.77 22.80
C LYS A 247 2.46 -11.81 23.90
N GLU A 248 2.73 -12.34 25.09
CA GLU A 248 3.13 -11.55 26.26
C GLU A 248 4.38 -10.70 26.02
N ASP A 249 5.23 -11.08 25.05
CA ASP A 249 6.48 -10.37 24.74
C ASP A 249 6.50 -9.87 23.30
N LYS A 250 6.18 -8.59 23.09
CA LYS A 250 6.47 -7.89 21.84
C LYS A 250 7.98 -7.69 21.70
N THR A 251 8.50 -7.91 20.50
CA THR A 251 9.91 -7.70 20.21
C THR A 251 10.26 -6.21 20.29
N PHE A 252 11.31 -5.88 21.06
CA PHE A 252 11.82 -4.52 21.17
C PHE A 252 12.71 -4.16 19.97
N ILE A 253 12.45 -3.01 19.36
CA ILE A 253 13.26 -2.41 18.30
C ILE A 253 13.78 -1.05 18.78
N VAL A 254 15.06 -0.78 18.61
CA VAL A 254 15.67 0.49 19.02
C VAL A 254 14.96 1.68 18.34
N GLY A 255 14.69 1.58 17.03
CA GLY A 255 13.85 2.54 16.30
C GLY A 255 14.45 3.93 16.13
N HIS A 256 15.78 4.07 16.09
CA HIS A 256 16.47 5.34 15.88
C HIS A 256 16.72 5.66 14.40
N SER A 257 16.55 4.68 13.54
CA SER A 257 16.76 4.82 12.10
C SER A 257 15.77 4.00 11.27
N ILE A 258 15.61 4.37 10.02
CA ILE A 258 14.85 3.56 9.03
C ILE A 258 15.44 2.13 8.91
N GLY A 259 16.76 2.00 9.05
CA GLY A 259 17.44 0.69 9.06
C GLY A 259 17.04 -0.20 10.23
N ASP A 260 16.78 0.35 11.41
CA ASP A 260 16.27 -0.43 12.55
C ASP A 260 14.87 -0.96 12.27
N LEU A 261 14.02 -0.14 11.68
CA LEU A 261 12.64 -0.53 11.33
C LEU A 261 12.60 -1.62 10.25
N ALA A 262 13.51 -1.57 9.30
CA ALA A 262 13.61 -2.57 8.23
C ALA A 262 13.94 -3.98 8.74
N ARG A 263 14.43 -4.13 9.98
CA ARG A 263 14.67 -5.44 10.62
C ARG A 263 13.38 -6.20 10.93
N THR A 264 12.23 -5.53 10.88
CA THR A 264 10.91 -6.14 11.12
C THR A 264 10.37 -6.91 9.91
N TYR A 265 10.97 -6.75 8.71
CA TYR A 265 10.49 -7.39 7.49
C TYR A 265 11.62 -7.67 6.49
N ASP A 266 11.82 -8.93 6.15
CA ASP A 266 12.79 -9.37 5.13
C ASP A 266 12.17 -9.33 3.73
N ILE A 267 12.04 -8.13 3.16
CA ILE A 267 11.52 -7.90 1.81
C ILE A 267 12.39 -8.54 0.72
N VAL A 268 13.70 -8.71 0.99
CA VAL A 268 14.65 -9.29 0.03
C VAL A 268 14.35 -10.77 -0.16
N HIS A 269 13.99 -11.48 0.92
CA HIS A 269 13.57 -12.87 0.83
C HIS A 269 12.34 -13.02 -0.06
N ASP A 270 11.28 -12.24 0.17
CA ASP A 270 10.05 -12.32 -0.61
C ASP A 270 10.29 -11.98 -2.08
N SER A 271 11.12 -10.98 -2.35
CA SER A 271 11.48 -10.62 -3.72
C SER A 271 12.26 -11.72 -4.44
N ARG A 272 13.22 -12.35 -3.79
CA ARG A 272 13.95 -13.48 -4.36
C ARG A 272 13.03 -14.65 -4.67
N THR A 273 12.09 -14.93 -3.78
CA THR A 273 11.10 -15.99 -3.95
C THR A 273 10.25 -15.76 -5.20
N LEU A 274 9.69 -14.55 -5.38
CA LEU A 274 8.92 -14.22 -6.58
C LEU A 274 9.78 -14.28 -7.84
N LYS A 275 10.96 -13.66 -7.84
CA LYS A 275 11.84 -13.62 -9.02
C LYS A 275 12.34 -14.99 -9.45
N SER A 276 12.44 -15.95 -8.51
CA SER A 276 12.82 -17.34 -8.85
C SER A 276 11.67 -18.15 -9.47
N ALA A 277 10.42 -17.72 -9.26
CA ALA A 277 9.23 -18.41 -9.76
C ALA A 277 8.12 -17.41 -10.18
N PRO A 278 8.36 -16.52 -11.15
CA PRO A 278 7.45 -15.44 -11.51
C PRO A 278 6.05 -15.94 -11.92
N GLN A 279 5.96 -17.10 -12.55
CA GLN A 279 4.70 -17.76 -12.93
C GLN A 279 3.86 -18.24 -11.73
N GLN A 280 4.40 -18.22 -10.51
CA GLN A 280 3.71 -18.62 -9.28
C GLN A 280 3.23 -17.42 -8.44
N LEU A 281 3.17 -16.21 -9.00
CA LEU A 281 2.79 -15.01 -8.27
C LEU A 281 1.53 -15.23 -7.41
N GLU A 282 0.46 -15.72 -8.01
CA GLU A 282 -0.80 -15.96 -7.31
C GLU A 282 -0.68 -17.05 -6.24
N GLN A 283 0.10 -18.11 -6.49
CA GLN A 283 0.36 -19.17 -5.54
C GLN A 283 1.14 -18.65 -4.31
N LEU A 284 2.19 -17.87 -4.56
CA LEU A 284 3.00 -17.25 -3.51
C LEU A 284 2.17 -16.31 -2.65
N ARG A 285 1.29 -15.53 -3.28
CA ARG A 285 0.34 -14.65 -2.58
C ARG A 285 -0.64 -15.43 -1.68
N ILE A 286 -1.18 -16.57 -2.17
CA ILE A 286 -2.14 -17.38 -1.41
C ILE A 286 -1.49 -18.06 -0.22
N GLN A 287 -0.27 -18.57 -0.40
CA GLN A 287 0.46 -19.35 0.60
C GLN A 287 1.31 -18.49 1.53
N TYR A 288 1.28 -17.16 1.34
CA TYR A 288 2.09 -16.25 2.15
C TYR A 288 1.79 -16.40 3.64
N ALA A 289 2.83 -16.73 4.40
CA ALA A 289 2.77 -16.71 5.87
C ALA A 289 2.76 -15.25 6.34
N PHE A 290 1.63 -14.79 6.88
CA PHE A 290 1.49 -13.40 7.30
C PHE A 290 2.57 -13.01 8.30
N ARG A 291 3.27 -11.93 8.01
CA ARG A 291 4.22 -11.32 8.93
C ARG A 291 3.51 -10.47 9.98
N HIS A 292 4.23 -10.09 11.00
CA HIS A 292 3.82 -9.04 11.91
C HIS A 292 4.14 -7.66 11.33
N ASP A 293 3.24 -6.68 11.48
CA ASP A 293 3.53 -5.28 11.16
C ASP A 293 4.02 -4.51 12.40
N PHE A 294 4.24 -3.20 12.26
CA PHE A 294 4.81 -2.38 13.32
C PHE A 294 4.04 -2.44 14.65
N ARG A 295 2.75 -2.72 14.65
CA ARG A 295 1.92 -2.82 15.85
C ARG A 295 2.30 -3.98 16.79
N ASN A 296 3.07 -4.95 16.29
CA ASN A 296 3.57 -6.08 17.10
C ASN A 296 4.94 -5.82 17.72
N TYR A 297 5.46 -4.59 17.66
CA TYR A 297 6.78 -4.23 18.16
C TYR A 297 6.67 -3.10 19.17
N HIS A 298 7.65 -3.03 20.10
CA HIS A 298 7.91 -1.87 20.94
C HIS A 298 9.12 -1.11 20.40
N PHE A 299 9.00 0.21 20.34
CA PHE A 299 10.06 1.06 19.82
C PHE A 299 10.70 1.92 20.92
N GLY A 300 12.04 1.97 20.95
CA GLY A 300 12.77 2.86 21.84
C GLY A 300 12.55 4.34 21.53
N ASN A 301 12.22 4.68 20.28
CA ASN A 301 11.82 6.02 19.88
C ASN A 301 10.36 6.29 20.31
N GLN A 302 10.17 7.15 21.32
CA GLN A 302 8.85 7.42 21.90
C GLN A 302 7.86 8.07 20.91
N ALA A 303 8.32 8.89 19.97
CA ALA A 303 7.45 9.50 18.98
C ALA A 303 6.91 8.45 17.99
N LEU A 304 7.77 7.50 17.58
CA LEU A 304 7.38 6.38 16.74
C LEU A 304 6.44 5.42 17.50
N GLU A 305 6.74 5.10 18.77
CA GLU A 305 5.89 4.24 19.61
C GLU A 305 4.47 4.80 19.68
N ARG A 306 4.33 6.09 19.98
CA ARG A 306 3.02 6.76 20.02
C ARG A 306 2.33 6.74 18.65
N LEU A 307 3.05 7.07 17.58
CA LEU A 307 2.47 7.08 16.23
C LEU A 307 1.89 5.72 15.85
N VAL A 308 2.55 4.62 16.22
CA VAL A 308 2.11 3.26 15.87
C VAL A 308 0.96 2.79 16.76
N GLN A 309 0.96 3.14 18.06
CA GLN A 309 -0.04 2.66 19.03
C GLN A 309 -1.32 3.53 19.04
N ASP A 310 -1.24 4.85 18.82
CA ASP A 310 -2.40 5.75 18.84
C ASP A 310 -3.31 5.58 17.61
N ASP A 311 -2.81 4.95 16.56
CA ASP A 311 -3.54 4.64 15.32
C ASP A 311 -4.17 3.21 15.32
N CYS A 312 -4.31 2.57 16.50
CA CYS A 312 -4.88 1.23 16.67
C CYS A 312 -6.38 1.23 16.92
#